data_944a82c9900e9f1852745545f8f758c3
#
_entry.id   944a82c9900e9f1852745545f8f758c3
#
_cell.length_a   1.000
_cell.length_b   1.000
_cell.length_c   1.000
_cell.angle_alpha   90.00
_cell.angle_beta   90.00
_cell.angle_gamma   90.00
#
_symmetry.space_group_name_H-M   'P 1'
#
loop_
_entity.id
_entity.type
_entity.pdbx_description
1 polymer ?
#
loop_
_entity_poly.entity_id
_entity_poly.type
_entity_poly.pdbx_seq_one_letter_code
_entity_poly.pdbx_strand_id
1 'polypeptide(L)'
;MGRLKDLRIYVENELNKMENVDKRNSAIVHLYGVSLAATILAKKRGQDPELASMAAMLHDLHAYKTGSYDDHAHKGAELTREILSELKLTDPEETDLICSAIYHHDD
;
A
#
# COMPACT_ATOMS: atom_id res chain seq x y z
N MET A 1 -16.95 -6.73 0.73
CA MET A 1 -16.62 -7.88 0.47
C MET A 1 -15.28 -8.30 0.02
N GLY A 2 -14.32 -8.20 -0.12
CA GLY A 2 -12.96 -8.66 -0.28
C GLY A 2 -12.05 -7.74 0.50
N ARG A 3 -10.95 -8.31 0.97
CA ARG A 3 -10.00 -7.54 1.76
C ARG A 3 -9.30 -6.45 0.95
N LEU A 4 -9.07 -6.65 -0.35
CA LEU A 4 -8.49 -5.61 -1.19
C LEU A 4 -9.41 -4.41 -1.31
N LYS A 5 -10.72 -4.64 -1.47
CA LYS A 5 -11.71 -3.56 -1.51
C LYS A 5 -11.73 -2.79 -0.19
N ASP A 6 -11.70 -3.50 0.93
CA ASP A 6 -11.71 -2.87 2.25
C ASP A 6 -10.44 -2.02 2.44
N LEU A 7 -9.29 -2.52 1.99
CA LEU A 7 -8.05 -1.78 2.06
C LEU A 7 -8.08 -0.53 1.18
N ARG A 8 -8.63 -0.63 -0.02
CA ARG A 8 -8.79 0.52 -0.92
C ARG A 8 -9.63 1.62 -0.29
N ILE A 9 -10.73 1.24 0.35
CA ILE A 9 -11.59 2.20 1.06
C ILE A 9 -10.81 2.90 2.17
N TYR A 10 -10.05 2.13 2.95
CA TYR A 10 -9.21 2.69 4.01
C TYR A 10 -8.19 3.69 3.44
N VAL A 11 -7.45 3.30 2.41
CA VAL A 11 -6.42 4.16 1.81
C VAL A 11 -7.04 5.42 1.22
N GLU A 12 -8.15 5.30 0.49
CA GLU A 12 -8.82 6.47 -0.07
C GLU A 12 -9.29 7.44 1.01
N ASN A 13 -9.82 6.91 2.12
CA ASN A 13 -10.23 7.76 3.25
C ASN A 13 -9.05 8.50 3.85
N GLU A 14 -7.88 7.85 3.94
CA GLU A 14 -6.67 8.51 4.43
C GLU A 14 -6.17 9.57 3.45
N LEU A 15 -6.19 9.30 2.15
CA LEU A 15 -5.78 10.27 1.14
C LEU A 15 -6.75 11.46 1.05
N ASN A 16 -8.03 11.24 1.32
CA ASN A 16 -9.02 12.31 1.33
C ASN A 16 -8.79 13.34 2.43
N LYS A 17 -7.95 13.02 3.42
CA LYS A 17 -7.54 13.99 4.44
C LYS A 17 -6.49 14.98 3.94
N MET A 18 -5.90 14.75 2.77
CA MET A 18 -4.93 15.67 2.18
C MET A 18 -5.63 16.95 1.73
N GLU A 19 -5.08 18.09 2.10
CA GLU A 19 -5.67 19.39 1.77
C GLU A 19 -5.47 19.78 0.30
N ASN A 20 -4.33 19.40 -0.28
CA ASN A 20 -4.02 19.73 -1.67
C ASN A 20 -4.72 18.73 -2.60
N VAL A 21 -5.74 19.22 -3.32
CA VAL A 21 -6.57 18.38 -4.20
C VAL A 21 -5.76 17.76 -5.32
N ASP A 22 -4.85 18.53 -5.93
CA ASP A 22 -4.04 18.03 -7.03
C ASP A 22 -3.10 16.92 -6.58
N LYS A 23 -2.46 17.09 -5.42
CA LYS A 23 -1.60 16.05 -4.85
C LYS A 23 -2.40 14.81 -4.47
N ARG A 24 -3.59 14.99 -3.90
CA ARG A 24 -4.47 13.88 -3.56
C ARG A 24 -4.86 13.07 -4.80
N ASN A 25 -5.28 13.75 -5.87
CA ASN A 25 -5.66 13.08 -7.10
C ASN A 25 -4.48 12.37 -7.75
N SER A 26 -3.29 12.98 -7.76
CA SER A 26 -2.07 12.35 -8.25
C SER A 26 -1.73 11.10 -7.44
N ALA A 27 -1.87 11.17 -6.12
CA ALA A 27 -1.59 10.01 -5.25
C ALA A 27 -2.54 8.86 -5.56
N ILE A 28 -3.84 9.14 -5.72
CA ILE A 28 -4.84 8.11 -6.03
C ILE A 28 -4.51 7.44 -7.37
N VAL A 29 -4.25 8.23 -8.42
CA VAL A 29 -3.90 7.71 -9.74
C VAL A 29 -2.64 6.85 -9.67
N HIS A 30 -1.62 7.33 -8.98
CA HIS A 30 -0.36 6.60 -8.82
C HIS A 30 -0.56 5.26 -8.12
N LEU A 31 -1.29 5.25 -7.01
CA LEU A 31 -1.52 4.02 -6.25
C LEU A 31 -2.30 2.99 -7.06
N TYR A 32 -3.34 3.39 -7.78
CA TYR A 32 -4.09 2.46 -8.62
C TYR A 32 -3.25 1.96 -9.79
N GLY A 33 -2.43 2.81 -10.40
CA GLY A 33 -1.53 2.41 -11.47
C GLY A 33 -0.49 1.40 -11.01
N VAL A 34 0.14 1.65 -9.86
CA VAL A 34 1.12 0.73 -9.29
C VAL A 34 0.46 -0.58 -8.87
N SER A 35 -0.74 -0.52 -8.30
CA SER A 35 -1.50 -1.70 -7.90
C SER A 35 -1.83 -2.58 -9.09
N LEU A 36 -2.26 -1.98 -10.21
CA LEU A 36 -2.54 -2.72 -11.43
C LEU A 36 -1.27 -3.37 -12.00
N ALA A 37 -0.18 -2.62 -12.08
CA ALA A 37 1.09 -3.14 -12.57
C ALA A 37 1.59 -4.30 -11.69
N ALA A 38 1.49 -4.16 -10.37
CA ALA A 38 1.89 -5.20 -9.43
C ALA A 38 1.05 -6.46 -9.60
N THR A 39 -0.25 -6.32 -9.82
CA THR A 39 -1.16 -7.44 -10.05
C THR A 39 -0.76 -8.22 -11.30
N ILE A 40 -0.52 -7.53 -12.41
CA ILE A 40 -0.12 -8.14 -13.67
C ILE A 40 1.21 -8.87 -13.53
N LEU A 41 2.19 -8.22 -12.90
CA LEU A 41 3.51 -8.78 -12.73
C LEU A 41 3.49 -10.02 -11.83
N ALA A 42 2.71 -9.97 -10.75
CA ALA A 42 2.57 -11.12 -9.85
C ALA A 42 1.95 -12.32 -10.56
N LYS A 43 0.94 -12.11 -11.40
CA LYS A 43 0.34 -13.19 -12.18
C LYS A 43 1.36 -13.83 -13.13
N LYS A 44 2.19 -13.02 -13.78
CA LYS A 44 3.23 -13.54 -14.69
C LYS A 44 4.28 -14.35 -13.95
N ARG A 45 4.56 -14.03 -12.69
CA ARG A 45 5.58 -14.68 -11.89
C ARG A 45 5.05 -15.82 -11.00
N GLY A 46 3.76 -16.09 -11.07
CA GLY A 46 3.15 -17.13 -10.24
C GLY A 46 3.07 -16.75 -8.75
N GLN A 47 3.09 -15.45 -8.45
CA GLN A 47 2.96 -14.93 -7.08
C GLN A 47 1.50 -14.54 -6.82
N ASP A 48 1.16 -14.31 -5.54
CA ASP A 48 -0.21 -13.92 -5.17
C ASP A 48 -0.50 -12.49 -5.63
N PRO A 49 -1.39 -12.29 -6.61
CA PRO A 49 -1.68 -10.95 -7.13
C PRO A 49 -2.43 -10.07 -6.13
N GLU A 50 -3.21 -10.65 -5.23
CA GLU A 50 -3.91 -9.87 -4.21
C GLU A 50 -2.94 -9.26 -3.21
N LEU A 51 -1.98 -10.05 -2.70
CA LEU A 51 -0.98 -9.54 -1.78
C LEU A 51 -0.09 -8.49 -2.44
N ALA A 52 0.26 -8.70 -3.71
CA ALA A 52 1.05 -7.73 -4.47
C ALA A 52 0.29 -6.41 -4.63
N SER A 53 -1.01 -6.47 -4.91
CA SER A 53 -1.85 -5.28 -5.03
C SER A 53 -1.97 -4.55 -3.69
N MET A 54 -2.12 -5.27 -2.60
CA MET A 54 -2.19 -4.69 -1.26
C MET A 54 -0.89 -3.97 -0.89
N ALA A 55 0.25 -4.59 -1.16
CA ALA A 55 1.55 -3.97 -0.93
C ALA A 55 1.69 -2.68 -1.74
N ALA A 56 1.28 -2.70 -3.01
CA ALA A 56 1.34 -1.53 -3.88
C ALA A 56 0.46 -0.40 -3.35
N MET A 57 -0.74 -0.71 -2.85
CA MET A 57 -1.64 0.31 -2.29
C MET A 57 -1.06 0.98 -1.04
N LEU A 58 -0.22 0.28 -0.29
CA LEU A 58 0.31 0.77 0.98
C LEU A 58 1.72 1.34 0.90
N HIS A 59 2.45 1.09 -0.20
CA HIS A 59 3.90 1.32 -0.24
C HIS A 59 4.34 2.76 0.02
N ASP A 60 3.55 3.75 -0.37
CA ASP A 60 3.89 5.17 -0.20
C ASP A 60 2.93 5.91 0.74
N LEU A 61 2.02 5.18 1.42
CA LEU A 61 1.01 5.84 2.25
C LEU A 61 1.63 6.72 3.34
N HIS A 62 2.71 6.26 3.97
CA HIS A 62 3.41 7.04 5.00
C HIS A 62 3.88 8.39 4.43
N ALA A 63 4.49 8.38 3.23
CA ALA A 63 4.96 9.60 2.60
C ALA A 63 3.82 10.56 2.28
N TYR A 64 2.69 10.05 1.81
CA TYR A 64 1.53 10.90 1.53
C TYR A 64 0.95 11.49 2.81
N LYS A 65 0.91 10.73 3.90
CA LYS A 65 0.36 11.22 5.18
C LYS A 65 1.24 12.24 5.86
N THR A 66 2.55 12.09 5.75
CA THR A 66 3.52 12.97 6.43
C THR A 66 4.10 14.05 5.54
N GLY A 67 3.99 13.91 4.22
CA GLY A 67 4.63 14.80 3.27
C GLY A 67 6.14 14.60 3.16
N SER A 68 6.69 13.55 3.78
CA SER A 68 8.13 13.28 3.80
C SER A 68 8.44 11.93 3.18
N TYR A 69 9.43 11.92 2.29
CA TYR A 69 9.98 10.68 1.71
C TYR A 69 11.22 10.19 2.45
N ASP A 70 11.62 10.88 3.52
CA ASP A 70 12.80 10.51 4.30
C ASP A 70 12.56 9.14 4.96
N ASP A 71 13.41 8.16 4.62
CA ASP A 71 13.30 6.77 5.10
C ASP A 71 11.91 6.17 4.87
N HIS A 72 11.27 6.53 3.75
CA HIS A 72 9.85 6.18 3.53
C HIS A 72 9.60 4.67 3.40
N ALA A 73 10.57 3.90 2.92
CA ALA A 73 10.41 2.45 2.81
C ALA A 73 10.28 1.79 4.18
N HIS A 74 11.17 2.15 5.11
CA HIS A 74 11.15 1.57 6.46
C HIS A 74 9.95 2.05 7.27
N LYS A 75 9.68 3.35 7.24
CA LYS A 75 8.55 3.94 7.94
C LYS A 75 7.22 3.48 7.34
N GLY A 76 7.19 3.31 6.03
CA GLY A 76 6.02 2.76 5.33
C GLY A 76 5.74 1.32 5.73
N ALA A 77 6.77 0.50 5.87
CA ALA A 77 6.59 -0.87 6.33
C ALA A 77 6.06 -0.92 7.76
N GLU A 78 6.57 -0.07 8.66
CA GLU A 78 6.07 0.02 10.04
C GLU A 78 4.60 0.43 10.08
N LEU A 79 4.23 1.47 9.34
CA LEU A 79 2.84 1.92 9.26
C LEU A 79 1.94 0.84 8.68
N THR A 80 2.39 0.14 7.65
CA THR A 80 1.65 -0.94 7.03
C THR A 80 1.35 -2.05 8.02
N ARG A 81 2.33 -2.43 8.84
CA ARG A 81 2.13 -3.47 9.86
C ARG A 81 1.05 -3.06 10.85
N GLU A 82 1.06 -1.80 11.29
CA GLU A 82 0.03 -1.28 12.18
C GLU A 82 -1.36 -1.32 11.54
N ILE A 83 -1.47 -0.89 10.28
CA ILE A 83 -2.73 -0.86 9.56
C ILE A 83 -3.29 -2.26 9.38
N LEU A 84 -2.47 -3.20 8.92
CA LEU A 84 -2.93 -4.58 8.69
C LEU A 84 -3.34 -5.27 9.99
N SER A 85 -2.64 -4.97 11.10
CA SER A 85 -3.01 -5.47 12.41
C SER A 85 -4.36 -4.90 12.87
N GLU A 86 -4.56 -3.61 12.69
CA GLU A 86 -5.81 -2.94 13.08
C GLU A 86 -7.01 -3.41 12.27
N LEU A 87 -6.84 -3.51 10.95
CA LEU A 87 -7.93 -3.92 10.05
C LEU A 87 -8.17 -5.43 10.04
N LYS A 88 -7.23 -6.21 10.52
CA LYS A 88 -7.31 -7.68 10.58
C LYS A 88 -7.58 -8.31 9.21
N LEU A 89 -6.94 -7.77 8.17
CA LEU A 89 -7.14 -8.24 6.80
C LEU A 89 -6.20 -9.38 6.39
N THR A 90 -5.13 -9.58 7.14
CA THR A 90 -4.08 -10.55 6.79
C THR A 90 -3.69 -11.38 7.99
N ASP A 91 -3.15 -12.57 7.74
CA ASP A 91 -2.49 -13.37 8.77
C ASP A 91 -1.05 -12.89 8.97
N PRO A 92 -0.33 -13.38 10.02
CA PRO A 92 1.05 -12.92 10.27
C PRO A 92 2.01 -13.16 9.11
N GLU A 93 1.89 -14.27 8.40
CA GLU A 93 2.76 -14.58 7.27
C GLU A 93 2.52 -13.61 6.11
N GLU A 94 1.27 -13.34 5.78
CA GLU A 94 0.90 -12.37 4.74
C GLU A 94 1.36 -10.97 5.11
N THR A 95 1.20 -10.58 6.37
CA THR A 95 1.66 -9.29 6.87
C THR A 95 3.17 -9.14 6.68
N ASP A 96 3.93 -10.18 7.02
CA ASP A 96 5.38 -10.16 6.86
C ASP A 96 5.78 -10.04 5.39
N LEU A 97 5.09 -10.73 4.49
CA LEU A 97 5.36 -10.65 3.05
C LEU A 97 5.11 -9.24 2.51
N ILE A 98 3.98 -8.65 2.88
CA ILE A 98 3.63 -7.29 2.45
C ILE A 98 4.63 -6.27 3.00
N CYS A 99 4.93 -6.34 4.28
CA CYS A 99 5.86 -5.40 4.92
C CYS A 99 7.28 -5.54 4.37
N SER A 100 7.72 -6.76 4.09
CA SER A 100 9.04 -6.99 3.47
C SER A 100 9.10 -6.40 2.07
N ALA A 101 8.03 -6.55 1.28
CA ALA A 101 7.98 -5.97 -0.07
C ALA A 101 8.08 -4.44 -0.01
N ILE A 102 7.40 -3.81 0.94
CA ILE A 102 7.45 -2.36 1.10
C ILE A 102 8.82 -1.90 1.60
N TYR A 103 9.37 -2.59 2.59
CA TYR A 103 10.69 -2.29 3.17
C TYR A 103 11.78 -2.28 2.09
N HIS A 104 11.68 -3.20 1.13
CA HIS A 104 12.70 -3.41 0.10
C HIS A 104 12.35 -2.81 -1.26
N HIS A 105 11.26 -2.04 -1.39
CA HIS A 105 10.80 -1.62 -2.73
C HIS A 105 11.75 -0.66 -3.44
N ASP A 106 12.66 -0.01 -2.71
CA ASP A 106 13.67 0.88 -3.29
C ASP A 106 15.01 0.17 -3.56
N ASP A 107 15.14 -1.10 -3.22
CA ASP A 107 16.40 -1.83 -3.39
C ASP A 107 16.68 -2.18 -4.84
#